data_7c65deab76b0c476a632c1ba7f581791
#
_entry.id   7c65deab76b0c476a632c1ba7f581791
#
_cell.length_a   1.000
_cell.length_b   1.000
_cell.length_c   1.000
_cell.angle_alpha   90.00
_cell.angle_beta   90.00
_cell.angle_gamma   90.00
#
_symmetry.space_group_name_H-M   'P 1'
#
loop_
_entity.id
_entity.type
_entity.pdbx_description
1 polymer ?
#
loop_
_entity_poly.entity_id
_entity_poly.type
_entity_poly.pdbx_seq_one_letter_code
_entity_poly.pdbx_strand_id
1 'polypeptide(L)'
;YGAPSASLLVAFNIYRILGGIGVGLASAICPMYIAEVAPSNMRGTLVSWNQFAIIFGQLVVYFVNFLILGDHTQPVIEKISETIYQVHGSSDEWTIRTGWRYMFGSEAFVAGIFTVLVCLVPESPRYLALMGKDEKALGVLSHINGYEKAKEILRQIKETTEVKSEKLFSFGVMVIFVGVMLSVFQQAVGINAVLYYAPRIFESMGMSDPMMNTVYMGIVNITFTLVAVFTVEKLGR
;
A
#
# COMPACT_ATOMS: atom_id res chain seq x y z
N TYR A 1 21.97 11.19 25.67
CA TYR A 1 21.05 10.11 25.32
C TYR A 1 21.90 8.89 24.98
N GLY A 2 21.77 7.80 25.81
CA GLY A 2 22.47 6.55 25.54
C GLY A 2 22.04 5.95 24.21
N ALA A 3 23.00 5.45 23.43
CA ALA A 3 22.69 4.72 22.20
C ALA A 3 21.68 3.59 22.52
N PRO A 4 20.69 3.36 21.66
CA PRO A 4 19.75 2.27 21.88
C PRO A 4 20.51 0.96 22.02
N SER A 5 20.14 0.13 22.99
CA SER A 5 20.81 -1.16 23.19
C SER A 5 20.78 -1.97 21.90
N ALA A 6 21.86 -2.68 21.59
CA ALA A 6 21.95 -3.47 20.35
C ALA A 6 20.76 -4.45 20.21
N SER A 7 20.25 -4.97 21.32
CA SER A 7 19.06 -5.84 21.34
C SER A 7 17.79 -5.12 20.85
N LEU A 8 17.60 -3.85 21.18
CA LEU A 8 16.46 -3.05 20.75
C LEU A 8 16.50 -2.78 19.24
N LEU A 9 17.69 -2.49 18.71
CA LEU A 9 17.89 -2.30 17.25
C LEU A 9 17.65 -3.59 16.48
N VAL A 10 18.12 -4.73 17.00
CA VAL A 10 17.86 -6.04 16.38
C VAL A 10 16.37 -6.36 16.38
N ALA A 11 15.68 -6.19 17.52
CA ALA A 11 14.24 -6.42 17.61
C ALA A 11 13.47 -5.52 16.63
N PHE A 12 13.80 -4.23 16.56
CA PHE A 12 13.18 -3.29 15.62
C PHE A 12 13.35 -3.73 14.16
N ASN A 13 14.56 -4.15 13.76
CA ASN A 13 14.82 -4.63 12.42
C ASN A 13 14.05 -5.92 12.10
N ILE A 14 13.93 -6.85 13.04
CA ILE A 14 13.13 -8.07 12.88
C ILE A 14 11.66 -7.71 12.62
N TYR A 15 11.07 -6.82 13.42
CA TYR A 15 9.69 -6.37 13.20
C TYR A 15 9.52 -5.67 11.84
N ARG A 16 10.49 -4.89 11.40
CA ARG A 16 10.48 -4.26 10.06
C ARG A 16 10.51 -5.28 8.93
N ILE A 17 11.31 -6.34 9.08
CA ILE A 17 11.38 -7.43 8.10
C ILE A 17 10.03 -8.18 8.04
N LEU A 18 9.47 -8.53 9.20
CA LEU A 18 8.17 -9.22 9.25
C LEU A 18 7.05 -8.34 8.65
N GLY A 19 7.03 -7.05 8.96
CA GLY A 19 6.11 -6.09 8.36
C GLY A 19 6.28 -6.00 6.84
N GLY A 20 7.52 -5.95 6.35
CA GLY A 20 7.83 -5.94 4.93
C GLY A 20 7.34 -7.21 4.20
N ILE A 21 7.49 -8.38 4.79
CA ILE A 21 6.95 -9.63 4.27
C ILE A 21 5.42 -9.55 4.18
N GLY A 22 4.74 -9.05 5.23
CA GLY A 22 3.29 -8.87 5.24
C GLY A 22 2.80 -7.94 4.14
N VAL A 23 3.44 -6.79 3.96
CA VAL A 23 3.13 -5.83 2.89
C VAL A 23 3.37 -6.45 1.51
N GLY A 24 4.47 -7.18 1.32
CA GLY A 24 4.78 -7.86 0.06
C GLY A 24 3.72 -8.90 -0.31
N LEU A 25 3.30 -9.73 0.64
CA LEU A 25 2.23 -10.71 0.45
C LEU A 25 0.90 -10.02 0.12
N ALA A 26 0.51 -9.00 0.86
CA ALA A 26 -0.74 -8.26 0.62
C ALA A 26 -0.72 -7.60 -0.77
N SER A 27 0.38 -6.99 -1.17
CA SER A 27 0.54 -6.34 -2.48
C SER A 27 0.41 -7.31 -3.66
N ALA A 28 0.79 -8.59 -3.48
CA ALA A 28 0.63 -9.61 -4.50
C ALA A 28 -0.78 -10.24 -4.48
N ILE A 29 -1.28 -10.58 -3.29
CA ILE A 29 -2.53 -11.35 -3.14
C ILE A 29 -3.76 -10.48 -3.39
N CYS A 30 -3.79 -9.22 -2.91
CA CYS A 30 -4.98 -8.37 -3.04
C CYS A 30 -5.41 -8.13 -4.50
N PRO A 31 -4.53 -7.68 -5.43
CA PRO A 31 -4.96 -7.49 -6.81
C PRO A 31 -5.29 -8.81 -7.51
N MET A 32 -4.63 -9.91 -7.15
CA MET A 32 -4.94 -11.23 -7.69
C MET A 32 -6.34 -11.69 -7.24
N TYR A 33 -6.66 -11.58 -5.95
CA TYR A 33 -7.98 -11.92 -5.43
C TYR A 33 -9.08 -11.05 -6.07
N ILE A 34 -8.86 -9.74 -6.19
CA ILE A 34 -9.78 -8.83 -6.88
C ILE A 34 -10.01 -9.28 -8.32
N ALA A 35 -8.94 -9.65 -9.05
CA ALA A 35 -9.04 -10.09 -10.43
C ALA A 35 -9.79 -11.43 -10.59
N GLU A 36 -9.78 -12.30 -9.59
CA GLU A 36 -10.49 -13.59 -9.59
C GLU A 36 -11.99 -13.45 -9.27
N VAL A 37 -12.34 -12.50 -8.39
CA VAL A 37 -13.71 -12.29 -7.93
C VAL A 37 -14.45 -11.29 -8.81
N ALA A 38 -13.74 -10.34 -9.42
CA ALA A 38 -14.33 -9.26 -10.20
C ALA A 38 -15.02 -9.76 -11.48
N PRO A 39 -16.23 -9.23 -11.82
CA PRO A 39 -16.86 -9.43 -13.11
C PRO A 39 -15.93 -9.00 -14.26
N SER A 40 -15.97 -9.72 -15.38
CA SER A 40 -15.07 -9.50 -16.52
C SER A 40 -15.09 -8.07 -17.08
N ASN A 41 -16.27 -7.42 -17.05
CA ASN A 41 -16.48 -6.05 -17.53
C ASN A 41 -15.90 -4.96 -16.63
N MET A 42 -15.64 -5.25 -15.34
CA MET A 42 -15.16 -4.27 -14.35
C MET A 42 -13.81 -4.65 -13.73
N ARG A 43 -13.21 -5.76 -14.17
CA ARG A 43 -11.99 -6.30 -13.57
C ARG A 43 -10.84 -5.29 -13.58
N GLY A 44 -10.66 -4.57 -14.69
CA GLY A 44 -9.61 -3.56 -14.82
C GLY A 44 -9.78 -2.42 -13.84
N THR A 45 -10.99 -1.87 -13.76
CA THR A 45 -11.32 -0.79 -12.82
C THR A 45 -11.10 -1.22 -11.38
N LEU A 46 -11.60 -2.39 -10.99
CA LEU A 46 -11.48 -2.87 -9.61
C LEU A 46 -10.02 -3.13 -9.20
N VAL A 47 -9.19 -3.64 -10.11
CA VAL A 47 -7.74 -3.77 -9.87
C VAL A 47 -7.08 -2.39 -9.74
N SER A 48 -7.50 -1.41 -10.54
CA SER A 48 -6.99 -0.03 -10.42
C SER A 48 -7.39 0.65 -9.11
N TRP A 49 -8.57 0.33 -8.57
CA TRP A 49 -8.99 0.79 -7.24
C TRP A 49 -8.09 0.29 -6.11
N ASN A 50 -7.43 -0.86 -6.28
CA ASN A 50 -6.43 -1.31 -5.31
C ASN A 50 -5.26 -0.31 -5.21
N GLN A 51 -4.78 0.22 -6.34
CA GLN A 51 -3.73 1.24 -6.35
C GLN A 51 -4.21 2.56 -5.71
N PHE A 52 -5.46 2.96 -6.00
CA PHE A 52 -6.07 4.12 -5.34
C PHE A 52 -6.12 3.94 -3.82
N ALA A 53 -6.54 2.75 -3.33
CA ALA A 53 -6.62 2.47 -1.90
C ALA A 53 -5.25 2.57 -1.20
N ILE A 54 -4.16 2.15 -1.85
CA ILE A 54 -2.79 2.27 -1.33
C ILE A 54 -2.43 3.75 -1.16
N ILE A 55 -2.66 4.58 -2.18
CA ILE A 55 -2.31 6.01 -2.15
C ILE A 55 -3.21 6.77 -1.17
N PHE A 56 -4.49 6.41 -1.11
CA PHE A 56 -5.41 6.97 -0.12
C PHE A 56 -4.96 6.65 1.31
N GLY A 57 -4.56 5.40 1.57
CA GLY A 57 -4.00 5.01 2.86
C GLY A 57 -2.75 5.81 3.23
N GLN A 58 -1.88 6.07 2.27
CA GLN A 58 -0.69 6.91 2.47
C GLN A 58 -1.06 8.36 2.83
N LEU A 59 -2.06 8.95 2.15
CA LEU A 59 -2.56 10.28 2.49
C LEU A 59 -3.13 10.32 3.92
N VAL A 60 -3.90 9.31 4.31
CA VAL A 60 -4.45 9.20 5.67
C VAL A 60 -3.32 9.16 6.71
N VAL A 61 -2.26 8.37 6.47
CA VAL A 61 -1.10 8.32 7.37
C VAL A 61 -0.40 9.67 7.47
N TYR A 62 -0.21 10.38 6.36
CA TYR A 62 0.37 11.73 6.38
C TYR A 62 -0.48 12.69 7.23
N PHE A 63 -1.79 12.63 7.06
CA PHE A 63 -2.72 13.49 7.81
C PHE A 63 -2.74 13.14 9.30
N VAL A 64 -2.75 11.86 9.66
CA VAL A 64 -2.67 11.41 11.06
C VAL A 64 -1.36 11.85 11.69
N ASN A 65 -0.24 11.69 11.01
CA ASN A 65 1.06 12.13 11.49
C ASN A 65 1.11 13.66 11.66
N PHE A 66 0.53 14.41 10.73
CA PHE A 66 0.40 15.86 10.84
C PHE A 66 -0.42 16.25 12.08
N LEU A 67 -1.54 15.59 12.35
CA LEU A 67 -2.36 15.86 13.54
C LEU A 67 -1.62 15.53 14.84
N ILE A 68 -0.87 14.42 14.87
CA ILE A 68 -0.08 14.02 16.05
C ILE A 68 1.03 15.02 16.33
N LEU A 69 1.65 15.58 15.29
CA LEU A 69 2.74 16.56 15.42
C LEU A 69 2.27 18.01 15.55
N GLY A 70 1.07 18.33 15.02
CA GLY A 70 0.61 19.70 14.81
C GLY A 70 0.59 20.58 16.04
N ASP A 71 0.34 20.03 17.23
CA ASP A 71 0.36 20.76 18.49
C ASP A 71 1.77 20.88 19.12
N HIS A 72 2.75 20.15 18.60
CA HIS A 72 4.08 19.97 19.20
C HIS A 72 5.23 20.49 18.33
N THR A 73 4.95 20.96 17.11
CA THR A 73 5.96 21.61 16.25
C THR A 73 5.95 23.12 16.46
N GLN A 74 6.56 23.58 17.53
CA GLN A 74 6.93 25.00 17.67
C GLN A 74 8.30 25.20 17.02
N PRO A 75 8.46 26.15 16.09
CA PRO A 75 9.80 26.48 15.60
C PRO A 75 10.62 27.09 16.74
N VAL A 76 11.62 26.39 17.23
CA VAL A 76 12.61 26.99 18.12
C VAL A 76 13.57 27.79 17.26
N ILE A 77 13.46 29.10 17.36
CA ILE A 77 14.44 30.04 16.82
C ILE A 77 15.57 30.14 17.85
N GLU A 78 16.62 29.40 17.65
CA GLU A 78 17.81 29.53 18.48
C GLU A 78 18.71 30.64 17.93
N LYS A 79 18.90 31.69 18.71
CA LYS A 79 19.79 32.81 18.38
C LYS A 79 21.23 32.38 18.63
N ILE A 80 21.94 31.96 17.59
CA ILE A 80 23.34 31.50 17.70
C ILE A 80 24.30 32.69 17.68
N SER A 81 23.92 33.79 17.03
CA SER A 81 24.67 35.05 17.01
C SER A 81 23.72 36.20 16.69
N GLU A 82 24.14 37.46 16.93
CA GLU A 82 23.30 38.63 16.66
C GLU A 82 22.81 38.75 15.21
N THR A 83 23.36 37.97 14.28
CA THR A 83 23.04 38.07 12.85
C THR A 83 22.60 36.75 12.21
N ILE A 84 22.75 35.61 12.88
CA ILE A 84 22.43 34.31 12.32
C ILE A 84 21.36 33.63 13.17
N TYR A 85 20.18 33.38 12.57
CA TYR A 85 19.10 32.57 13.15
C TYR A 85 19.12 31.22 12.48
N GLN A 86 19.36 30.16 13.22
CA GLN A 86 19.05 28.80 12.75
C GLN A 86 17.66 28.41 13.23
N VAL A 87 16.75 28.23 12.29
CA VAL A 87 15.46 27.61 12.56
C VAL A 87 15.71 26.10 12.65
N HIS A 88 15.91 25.59 13.86
CA HIS A 88 15.80 24.18 14.11
C HIS A 88 14.30 23.88 14.26
N GLY A 89 13.79 23.00 13.40
CA GLY A 89 12.52 22.34 13.70
C GLY A 89 12.71 21.61 15.03
N SER A 90 12.24 22.20 16.13
CA SER A 90 12.27 21.50 17.40
C SER A 90 11.26 20.39 17.29
N SER A 91 11.74 19.18 17.07
CA SER A 91 11.05 18.03 17.56
C SER A 91 11.01 18.18 19.06
N ASP A 92 9.89 18.60 19.60
CA ASP A 92 9.62 18.73 21.01
C ASP A 92 10.10 17.44 21.70
N GLU A 93 10.64 17.54 22.89
CA GLU A 93 11.12 16.36 23.64
C GLU A 93 10.04 15.25 23.70
N TRP A 94 8.77 15.67 23.69
CA TRP A 94 7.62 14.78 23.58
C TRP A 94 7.58 13.99 22.27
N THR A 95 7.81 14.65 21.13
CA THR A 95 7.83 14.00 19.81
C THR A 95 8.91 12.95 19.70
N ILE A 96 10.11 13.24 20.27
CA ILE A 96 11.23 12.30 20.28
C ILE A 96 10.99 11.14 21.25
N ARG A 97 10.38 11.38 22.40
CA ARG A 97 10.18 10.35 23.43
C ARG A 97 8.90 9.54 23.23
N THR A 98 7.84 10.16 22.75
CA THR A 98 6.50 9.58 22.83
C THR A 98 5.75 9.64 21.50
N GLY A 99 5.85 10.72 20.73
CA GLY A 99 5.09 10.96 19.50
C GLY A 99 5.24 9.86 18.47
N TRP A 100 6.45 9.36 18.25
CA TRP A 100 6.70 8.27 17.32
C TRP A 100 5.93 6.97 17.69
N ARG A 101 5.67 6.74 19.01
CA ARG A 101 4.90 5.56 19.46
C ARG A 101 3.44 5.67 19.03
N TYR A 102 2.87 6.87 19.08
CA TYR A 102 1.50 7.11 18.61
C TYR A 102 1.38 6.98 17.10
N MET A 103 2.40 7.46 16.34
CA MET A 103 2.44 7.28 14.89
C MET A 103 2.45 5.79 14.52
N PHE A 104 3.36 5.00 15.09
CA PHE A 104 3.36 3.55 14.86
C PHE A 104 2.12 2.85 15.44
N GLY A 105 1.60 3.32 16.57
CA GLY A 105 0.38 2.80 17.19
C GLY A 105 -0.86 2.98 16.30
N SER A 106 -0.96 4.09 15.58
CA SER A 106 -2.05 4.33 14.63
C SER A 106 -2.08 3.33 13.48
N GLU A 107 -0.92 2.90 13.00
CA GLU A 107 -0.80 1.84 11.99
C GLU A 107 -1.31 0.49 12.50
N ALA A 108 -1.03 0.16 13.77
CA ALA A 108 -1.51 -1.08 14.39
C ALA A 108 -3.05 -1.15 14.46
N PHE A 109 -3.71 -0.02 14.69
CA PHE A 109 -5.17 0.06 14.68
C PHE A 109 -5.75 -0.26 13.29
N VAL A 110 -5.21 0.35 12.24
CA VAL A 110 -5.62 0.09 10.86
C VAL A 110 -5.33 -1.36 10.45
N ALA A 111 -4.16 -1.89 10.82
CA ALA A 111 -3.80 -3.28 10.57
C ALA A 111 -4.73 -4.26 11.31
N GLY A 112 -5.16 -3.92 12.52
CA GLY A 112 -6.16 -4.70 13.28
C GLY A 112 -7.51 -4.76 12.58
N ILE A 113 -8.03 -3.63 12.12
CA ILE A 113 -9.27 -3.56 11.33
C ILE A 113 -9.12 -4.39 10.06
N PHE A 114 -8.02 -4.23 9.32
CA PHE A 114 -7.75 -5.00 8.12
C PHE A 114 -7.75 -6.50 8.38
N THR A 115 -7.11 -6.96 9.45
CA THR A 115 -7.07 -8.37 9.84
C THR A 115 -8.48 -8.92 10.09
N VAL A 116 -9.32 -8.18 10.80
CA VAL A 116 -10.73 -8.59 11.03
C VAL A 116 -11.49 -8.67 9.72
N LEU A 117 -11.35 -7.67 8.85
CA LEU A 117 -12.03 -7.64 7.55
C LEU A 117 -11.58 -8.80 6.65
N VAL A 118 -10.29 -9.13 6.62
CA VAL A 118 -9.77 -10.27 5.83
C VAL A 118 -10.35 -11.60 6.31
N CYS A 119 -10.55 -11.78 7.62
CA CYS A 119 -11.20 -12.98 8.15
C CYS A 119 -12.68 -13.13 7.71
N LEU A 120 -13.34 -12.03 7.30
CA LEU A 120 -14.72 -12.03 6.81
C LEU A 120 -14.82 -12.24 5.30
N VAL A 121 -13.71 -12.08 4.57
CA VAL A 121 -13.68 -12.25 3.11
C VAL A 121 -13.76 -13.74 2.76
N PRO A 122 -14.68 -14.14 1.84
CA PRO A 122 -14.79 -15.54 1.41
C PRO A 122 -13.56 -15.99 0.63
N GLU A 123 -13.33 -17.30 0.61
CA GLU A 123 -12.27 -17.88 -0.21
C GLU A 123 -12.50 -17.61 -1.71
N SER A 124 -11.41 -17.49 -2.49
CA SER A 124 -11.50 -17.29 -3.94
C SER A 124 -12.30 -18.40 -4.62
N PRO A 125 -13.27 -18.05 -5.49
CA PRO A 125 -14.04 -19.06 -6.25
C PRO A 125 -13.16 -19.99 -7.07
N ARG A 126 -12.05 -19.46 -7.60
CA ARG A 126 -11.10 -20.25 -8.39
C ARG A 126 -10.35 -21.25 -7.53
N TYR A 127 -9.92 -20.85 -6.35
CA TYR A 127 -9.31 -21.75 -5.38
C TYR A 127 -10.28 -22.82 -4.90
N LEU A 128 -11.54 -22.46 -4.61
CA LEU A 128 -12.57 -23.41 -4.22
C LEU A 128 -12.85 -24.47 -5.31
N ALA A 129 -12.90 -24.05 -6.58
CA ALA A 129 -13.06 -24.96 -7.73
C ALA A 129 -11.85 -25.90 -7.88
N LEU A 130 -10.62 -25.41 -7.70
CA LEU A 130 -9.40 -26.21 -7.70
C LEU A 130 -9.41 -27.29 -6.61
N MET A 131 -9.99 -26.99 -5.45
CA MET A 131 -10.14 -27.91 -4.32
C MET A 131 -11.36 -28.83 -4.44
N GLY A 132 -12.11 -28.78 -5.55
CA GLY A 132 -13.31 -29.59 -5.77
C GLY A 132 -14.52 -29.18 -4.92
N LYS A 133 -14.49 -27.99 -4.28
CA LYS A 133 -15.58 -27.45 -3.46
C LYS A 133 -16.55 -26.61 -4.30
N ASP A 134 -17.14 -27.24 -5.32
CA ASP A 134 -17.96 -26.57 -6.35
C ASP A 134 -19.18 -25.83 -5.79
N GLU A 135 -19.86 -26.41 -4.81
CA GLU A 135 -21.04 -25.76 -4.20
C GLU A 135 -20.68 -24.45 -3.50
N LYS A 136 -19.54 -24.41 -2.80
CA LYS A 136 -19.06 -23.17 -2.16
C LYS A 136 -18.61 -22.15 -3.19
N ALA A 137 -17.90 -22.58 -4.24
CA ALA A 137 -17.51 -21.72 -5.35
C ALA A 137 -18.73 -21.11 -6.04
N LEU A 138 -19.76 -21.91 -6.30
CA LEU A 138 -21.01 -21.46 -6.89
C LEU A 138 -21.73 -20.46 -5.96
N GLY A 139 -21.73 -20.70 -4.64
CA GLY A 139 -22.31 -19.80 -3.64
C GLY A 139 -21.67 -18.43 -3.69
N VAL A 140 -20.34 -18.34 -3.67
CA VAL A 140 -19.61 -17.07 -3.76
C VAL A 140 -19.88 -16.35 -5.08
N LEU A 141 -19.81 -17.06 -6.21
CA LEU A 141 -20.07 -16.50 -7.54
C LEU A 141 -21.51 -16.03 -7.70
N SER A 142 -22.47 -16.75 -7.12
CA SER A 142 -23.90 -16.39 -7.23
C SER A 142 -24.26 -15.10 -6.49
N HIS A 143 -23.58 -14.83 -5.38
CA HIS A 143 -23.74 -13.56 -4.65
C HIS A 143 -23.29 -12.34 -5.46
N ILE A 144 -22.33 -12.52 -6.35
CA ILE A 144 -21.71 -11.42 -7.12
C ILE A 144 -22.38 -11.27 -8.50
N ASN A 145 -22.59 -12.38 -9.20
CA ASN A 145 -22.99 -12.36 -10.61
C ASN A 145 -24.41 -12.86 -10.88
N GLY A 146 -25.12 -13.33 -9.86
CA GLY A 146 -26.37 -14.06 -10.00
C GLY A 146 -26.16 -15.53 -10.42
N TYR A 147 -27.13 -16.40 -10.11
CA TYR A 147 -27.01 -17.85 -10.19
C TYR A 147 -26.64 -18.38 -11.59
N GLU A 148 -27.33 -17.90 -12.64
CA GLU A 148 -27.12 -18.39 -14.01
C GLU A 148 -25.71 -18.05 -14.55
N LYS A 149 -25.25 -16.81 -14.33
CA LYS A 149 -23.89 -16.42 -14.72
C LYS A 149 -22.84 -17.11 -13.87
N ALA A 150 -23.11 -17.33 -12.60
CA ALA A 150 -22.19 -18.04 -11.70
C ALA A 150 -21.91 -19.46 -12.16
N LYS A 151 -22.91 -20.17 -12.65
CA LYS A 151 -22.77 -21.53 -13.18
C LYS A 151 -21.90 -21.57 -14.45
N GLU A 152 -22.07 -20.58 -15.31
CA GLU A 152 -21.25 -20.48 -16.52
C GLU A 152 -19.79 -20.12 -16.19
N ILE A 153 -19.57 -19.16 -15.29
CA ILE A 153 -18.22 -18.78 -14.83
C ILE A 153 -17.53 -19.98 -14.16
N LEU A 154 -18.23 -20.75 -13.32
CA LEU A 154 -17.69 -21.95 -12.69
C LEU A 154 -17.27 -23.00 -13.73
N ARG A 155 -18.07 -23.19 -14.79
CA ARG A 155 -17.71 -24.08 -15.89
C ARG A 155 -16.44 -23.62 -16.60
N GLN A 156 -16.34 -22.33 -16.93
CA GLN A 156 -15.16 -21.74 -17.57
C GLN A 156 -13.90 -21.86 -16.66
N ILE A 157 -14.06 -21.69 -15.35
CA ILE A 157 -12.96 -21.90 -14.39
C ILE A 157 -12.49 -23.36 -14.46
N LYS A 158 -13.38 -24.33 -14.47
CA LYS A 158 -13.02 -25.75 -14.55
C LYS A 158 -12.31 -26.09 -15.86
N GLU A 159 -12.84 -25.65 -16.99
CA GLU A 159 -12.23 -25.86 -18.30
C GLU A 159 -10.82 -25.27 -18.39
N THR A 160 -10.61 -24.08 -17.82
CA THR A 160 -9.27 -23.46 -17.75
C THR A 160 -8.33 -24.10 -16.73
N THR A 161 -8.87 -24.77 -15.73
CA THR A 161 -8.10 -25.42 -14.68
C THR A 161 -7.63 -26.83 -15.10
N GLU A 162 -8.41 -27.51 -15.94
CA GLU A 162 -8.03 -28.79 -16.54
C GLU A 162 -6.90 -28.67 -17.57
N VAL A 163 -6.71 -27.48 -18.16
CA VAL A 163 -5.51 -27.16 -18.94
C VAL A 163 -4.31 -27.18 -18.00
N LYS A 164 -3.47 -28.19 -18.13
CA LYS A 164 -2.27 -28.51 -17.34
C LYS A 164 -1.61 -27.22 -16.82
N SER A 165 -1.26 -27.24 -15.52
CA SER A 165 -0.34 -26.27 -14.91
C SER A 165 0.92 -26.14 -15.78
N GLU A 166 0.90 -25.18 -16.69
CA GLU A 166 2.07 -24.89 -17.50
C GLU A 166 3.18 -24.35 -16.60
N LYS A 167 4.37 -24.91 -16.76
CA LYS A 167 5.53 -24.45 -15.97
C LYS A 167 5.77 -22.97 -16.29
N LEU A 168 6.09 -22.17 -15.26
CA LEU A 168 6.36 -20.75 -15.39
C LEU A 168 7.30 -20.39 -16.58
N PHE A 169 8.25 -21.29 -16.88
CA PHE A 169 9.18 -21.13 -18.01
C PHE A 169 8.60 -21.46 -19.38
N SER A 170 7.39 -22.03 -19.48
CA SER A 170 6.74 -22.31 -20.77
C SER A 170 6.24 -21.03 -21.46
N PHE A 171 5.99 -19.96 -20.69
CA PHE A 171 5.66 -18.65 -21.22
C PHE A 171 6.83 -17.90 -21.86
N GLY A 172 8.02 -18.47 -21.83
CA GLY A 172 9.24 -17.88 -22.34
C GLY A 172 10.00 -17.03 -21.31
N VAL A 173 11.32 -17.24 -21.29
CA VAL A 173 12.21 -16.50 -20.37
C VAL A 173 12.13 -14.99 -20.57
N MET A 174 11.80 -14.54 -21.78
CA MET A 174 11.67 -13.11 -22.10
C MET A 174 10.55 -12.43 -21.32
N VAL A 175 9.40 -13.09 -21.13
CA VAL A 175 8.28 -12.53 -20.36
C VAL A 175 8.67 -12.34 -18.90
N ILE A 176 9.36 -13.32 -18.33
CA ILE A 176 9.86 -13.25 -16.95
C ILE A 176 10.89 -12.13 -16.82
N PHE A 177 11.83 -12.04 -17.78
CA PHE A 177 12.84 -11.00 -17.81
C PHE A 177 12.21 -9.60 -17.85
N VAL A 178 11.25 -9.36 -18.75
CA VAL A 178 10.52 -8.09 -18.86
C VAL A 178 9.80 -7.75 -17.54
N GLY A 179 9.11 -8.72 -16.93
CA GLY A 179 8.44 -8.51 -15.64
C GLY A 179 9.39 -8.11 -14.52
N VAL A 180 10.54 -8.80 -14.43
CA VAL A 180 11.59 -8.48 -13.44
C VAL A 180 12.17 -7.09 -13.71
N MET A 181 12.51 -6.77 -14.96
CA MET A 181 13.09 -5.47 -15.32
C MET A 181 12.11 -4.31 -15.05
N LEU A 182 10.83 -4.48 -15.35
CA LEU A 182 9.80 -3.48 -15.01
C LEU A 182 9.74 -3.23 -13.50
N SER A 183 9.78 -4.29 -12.69
CA SER A 183 9.80 -4.17 -11.23
C SER A 183 11.05 -3.46 -10.72
N VAL A 184 12.22 -3.77 -11.30
CA VAL A 184 13.48 -3.09 -10.98
C VAL A 184 13.41 -1.60 -11.35
N PHE A 185 12.95 -1.27 -12.54
CA PHE A 185 12.84 0.12 -12.98
C PHE A 185 11.82 0.91 -12.14
N GLN A 186 10.72 0.30 -11.74
CA GLN A 186 9.74 0.92 -10.85
C GLN A 186 10.38 1.36 -9.53
N GLN A 187 11.27 0.55 -8.96
CA GLN A 187 12.00 0.92 -7.75
C GLN A 187 13.15 1.90 -8.03
N ALA A 188 13.84 1.75 -9.16
CA ALA A 188 14.97 2.60 -9.54
C ALA A 188 14.57 4.07 -9.82
N VAL A 189 13.32 4.33 -10.19
CA VAL A 189 12.77 5.71 -10.29
C VAL A 189 12.84 6.46 -8.95
N GLY A 190 12.92 5.73 -7.81
CA GLY A 190 13.14 6.34 -6.50
C GLY A 190 11.91 7.02 -5.91
N ILE A 191 10.70 6.82 -6.45
CA ILE A 191 9.47 7.46 -5.96
C ILE A 191 9.23 7.16 -4.48
N ASN A 192 9.52 5.95 -4.03
CA ASN A 192 9.37 5.58 -2.63
C ASN A 192 10.33 6.37 -1.72
N ALA A 193 11.55 6.66 -2.18
CA ALA A 193 12.48 7.49 -1.43
C ALA A 193 11.91 8.91 -1.26
N VAL A 194 11.38 9.51 -2.33
CA VAL A 194 10.75 10.84 -2.28
C VAL A 194 9.56 10.84 -1.32
N LEU A 195 8.67 9.84 -1.40
CA LEU A 195 7.47 9.76 -0.56
C LEU A 195 7.81 9.55 0.92
N TYR A 196 8.78 8.67 1.23
CA TYR A 196 9.14 8.37 2.63
C TYR A 196 9.96 9.48 3.28
N TYR A 197 10.77 10.20 2.51
CA TYR A 197 11.61 11.28 3.03
C TYR A 197 11.05 12.68 2.72
N ALA A 198 9.81 12.77 2.22
CA ALA A 198 9.19 14.03 1.86
C ALA A 198 9.31 15.13 2.95
N PRO A 199 9.00 14.88 4.24
CA PRO A 199 9.16 15.91 5.27
C PRO A 199 10.59 16.41 5.39
N ARG A 200 11.58 15.52 5.30
CA ARG A 200 13.01 15.87 5.35
C ARG A 200 13.45 16.67 4.13
N ILE A 201 12.92 16.33 2.96
CA ILE A 201 13.22 17.05 1.72
C ILE A 201 12.68 18.47 1.82
N PHE A 202 11.42 18.66 2.24
CA PHE A 202 10.82 19.98 2.42
C PHE A 202 11.51 20.80 3.52
N GLU A 203 11.94 20.16 4.61
CA GLU A 203 12.75 20.79 5.66
C GLU A 203 14.08 21.31 5.10
N SER A 204 14.79 20.49 4.31
CA SER A 204 16.07 20.89 3.69
C SER A 204 15.93 22.01 2.67
N MET A 205 14.76 22.18 2.08
CA MET A 205 14.41 23.28 1.17
C MET A 205 14.06 24.58 1.91
N GLY A 206 14.06 24.56 3.25
CA GLY A 206 13.74 25.73 4.07
C GLY A 206 12.25 26.09 4.11
N MET A 207 11.35 25.14 3.82
CA MET A 207 9.91 25.38 3.91
C MET A 207 9.47 25.50 5.36
N SER A 208 8.58 26.45 5.63
CA SER A 208 8.10 26.78 6.98
C SER A 208 7.31 25.65 7.64
N ASP A 209 6.63 24.80 6.85
CA ASP A 209 5.83 23.69 7.34
C ASP A 209 6.01 22.43 6.49
N PRO A 210 7.07 21.64 6.74
CA PRO A 210 7.40 20.44 5.95
C PRO A 210 6.31 19.36 5.98
N MET A 211 5.61 19.23 7.11
CA MET A 211 4.56 18.22 7.26
C MET A 211 3.32 18.58 6.46
N MET A 212 2.88 19.84 6.49
CA MET A 212 1.75 20.32 5.69
C MET A 212 2.05 20.19 4.18
N ASN A 213 3.27 20.51 3.76
CA ASN A 213 3.71 20.32 2.37
C ASN A 213 3.69 18.84 1.95
N THR A 214 3.99 17.93 2.87
CA THR A 214 3.87 16.48 2.63
C THR A 214 2.42 16.06 2.44
N VAL A 215 1.48 16.62 3.20
CA VAL A 215 0.04 16.40 3.00
C VAL A 215 -0.40 16.91 1.62
N TYR A 216 0.03 18.10 1.22
CA TYR A 216 -0.26 18.63 -0.13
C TYR A 216 0.27 17.73 -1.24
N MET A 217 1.48 17.20 -1.08
CA MET A 217 2.03 16.21 -2.03
C MET A 217 1.15 14.97 -2.11
N GLY A 218 0.64 14.49 -0.97
CA GLY A 218 -0.29 13.36 -0.92
C GLY A 218 -1.61 13.65 -1.66
N ILE A 219 -2.17 14.86 -1.50
CA ILE A 219 -3.38 15.30 -2.21
C ILE A 219 -3.15 15.35 -3.73
N VAL A 220 -2.03 15.87 -4.18
CA VAL A 220 -1.66 15.90 -5.59
C VAL A 220 -1.55 14.48 -6.15
N ASN A 221 -0.86 13.59 -5.43
CA ASN A 221 -0.70 12.20 -5.83
C ASN A 221 -2.04 11.47 -5.99
N ILE A 222 -2.97 11.63 -5.02
CA ILE A 222 -4.30 11.00 -5.10
C ILE A 222 -5.14 11.56 -6.26
N THR A 223 -5.04 12.87 -6.50
CA THR A 223 -5.77 13.52 -7.60
C THR A 223 -5.35 12.96 -8.96
N PHE A 224 -4.05 12.87 -9.22
CA PHE A 224 -3.54 12.29 -10.48
C PHE A 224 -3.82 10.80 -10.59
N THR A 225 -3.83 10.07 -9.49
CA THR A 225 -4.21 8.66 -9.49
C THR A 225 -5.68 8.47 -9.84
N LEU A 226 -6.58 9.31 -9.31
CA LEU A 226 -7.99 9.28 -9.72
C LEU A 226 -8.15 9.54 -11.21
N VAL A 227 -7.47 10.55 -11.74
CA VAL A 227 -7.47 10.83 -13.19
C VAL A 227 -6.99 9.58 -13.96
N ALA A 228 -5.92 8.92 -13.53
CA ALA A 228 -5.42 7.71 -14.17
C ALA A 228 -6.43 6.56 -14.12
N VAL A 229 -7.07 6.31 -12.97
CA VAL A 229 -8.10 5.26 -12.81
C VAL A 229 -9.26 5.44 -13.79
N PHE A 230 -9.74 6.68 -13.95
CA PHE A 230 -10.88 6.96 -14.86
C PHE A 230 -10.49 7.03 -16.33
N THR A 231 -9.23 7.31 -16.65
CA THR A 231 -8.76 7.44 -18.03
C THR A 231 -8.24 6.15 -18.63
N VAL A 232 -7.70 5.24 -17.83
CA VAL A 232 -7.11 3.97 -18.28
C VAL A 232 -8.08 3.13 -19.13
N GLU A 233 -9.36 3.09 -18.76
CA GLU A 233 -10.34 2.32 -19.52
C GLU A 233 -10.80 3.04 -20.82
N LYS A 234 -10.78 4.37 -20.83
CA LYS A 234 -11.22 5.17 -21.99
C LYS A 234 -10.15 5.30 -23.07
N LEU A 235 -8.88 5.40 -22.66
CA LEU A 235 -7.75 5.61 -23.57
C LEU A 235 -7.06 4.31 -23.99
N GLY A 236 -7.44 3.18 -23.42
CA GLY A 236 -6.83 1.88 -23.64
C GLY A 236 -5.64 1.60 -22.70
N ARG A 237 -5.26 0.34 -22.67
CA ARG A 237 -4.13 -0.17 -21.88
C ARG A 237 -2.87 -0.21 -22.71
#